data_9d7cb60d2988aa17f5b7be1928a2053e
#
_entry.id   9d7cb60d2988aa17f5b7be1928a2053e
#
_cell.length_a   1.000
_cell.length_b   1.000
_cell.length_c   1.000
_cell.angle_alpha   90.00
_cell.angle_beta   90.00
_cell.angle_gamma   90.00
#
_symmetry.space_group_name_H-M   'P 1'
#
loop_
_entity.id
_entity.type
_entity.pdbx_description
1 polymer ?
#
loop_
_entity_poly.entity_id
_entity_poly.type
_entity_poly.pdbx_seq_one_letter_code
_entity_poly.pdbx_strand_id
1 'polypeptide(L)'
;MNKSFFTRNRETLYNSIPDGALFVVCSGGESHRSADEMFRFYANRNFVYLTGIDDPDCILLARRVYGQIHETLFVRDPDPEAEKWTGRRIPVEEAKACSGIADIAMRSTFDKVFHKLANDTYYKEIYLCLEANANQERTCQNHLFHRMVQKKYANLYIGNAFQQIASQRMIKSPEEITAIEKAIAITREGILRMLSVCKSAKTEMDLFTEFMYVIHKHGAVEAAFKPIISCGENNFYLHYDTPTGKLVDGALCLVDVGAKVDFCNVDISRVFPRNGAFSDKQKLIYNIALETNNEVTATIKPGMYFSDINEMNRKLTFPRLKAAGLLTDVADLDKYVWHRCSHHVGFDVHDVGSYEESLAEGMFFSMDMGLYIQEWGIGMRIEDDVLMTADGLRNVSKDVPRTIEEIEAAIL
;
A
#
# COMPACT_ATOMS: atom_id res chain seq x y z
N MET A 1 3.80 8.29 13.11
CA MET A 1 4.26 9.60 12.54
C MET A 1 3.85 10.74 13.46
N ASN A 2 4.52 11.90 13.38
CA ASN A 2 4.22 13.06 14.22
C ASN A 2 3.55 14.18 13.42
N LYS A 3 3.01 15.19 14.13
CA LYS A 3 2.31 16.32 13.50
C LYS A 3 3.13 17.10 12.47
N SER A 4 4.48 17.17 12.63
CA SER A 4 5.32 17.92 11.70
C SER A 4 5.39 17.26 10.32
N PHE A 5 5.28 15.93 10.24
CA PHE A 5 5.15 15.21 8.97
C PHE A 5 3.91 15.66 8.21
N PHE A 6 2.74 15.64 8.85
CA PHE A 6 1.48 16.04 8.20
C PHE A 6 1.45 17.53 7.83
N THR A 7 2.00 18.39 8.68
CA THR A 7 2.11 19.84 8.40
C THR A 7 2.96 20.08 7.17
N ARG A 8 4.14 19.48 7.07
CA ARG A 8 5.05 19.60 5.91
C ARG A 8 4.39 19.11 4.61
N ASN A 9 3.66 18.00 4.66
CA ASN A 9 2.95 17.48 3.48
C ASN A 9 1.88 18.47 2.97
N ARG A 10 1.11 19.06 3.89
CA ARG A 10 0.13 20.10 3.53
C ARG A 10 0.79 21.36 3.00
N GLU A 11 1.86 21.84 3.62
CA GLU A 11 2.60 23.02 3.14
C GLU A 11 3.13 22.80 1.72
N THR A 12 3.68 21.64 1.43
CA THR A 12 4.13 21.28 0.09
C THR A 12 2.99 21.29 -0.91
N LEU A 13 1.84 20.70 -0.58
CA LEU A 13 0.65 20.72 -1.42
C LEU A 13 0.14 22.14 -1.65
N TYR A 14 0.01 22.94 -0.58
CA TYR A 14 -0.55 24.29 -0.66
C TYR A 14 0.31 25.24 -1.47
N ASN A 15 1.62 25.01 -1.56
CA ASN A 15 2.50 25.79 -2.44
C ASN A 15 2.16 25.61 -3.93
N SER A 16 1.53 24.52 -4.32
CA SER A 16 1.06 24.28 -5.69
C SER A 16 -0.34 24.84 -5.99
N ILE A 17 -1.08 25.29 -4.95
CA ILE A 17 -2.43 25.82 -5.10
C ILE A 17 -2.37 27.32 -5.28
N PRO A 18 -3.03 27.91 -6.32
CA PRO A 18 -2.99 29.34 -6.59
C PRO A 18 -3.70 30.18 -5.53
N ASP A 19 -3.35 31.48 -5.45
CA ASP A 19 -4.07 32.42 -4.60
C ASP A 19 -5.52 32.60 -5.07
N GLY A 20 -6.46 32.72 -4.15
CA GLY A 20 -7.90 32.74 -4.46
C GLY A 20 -8.50 31.38 -4.75
N ALA A 21 -7.79 30.29 -4.44
CA ALA A 21 -8.32 28.93 -4.56
C ALA A 21 -8.71 28.32 -3.21
N LEU A 22 -9.67 27.39 -3.28
CA LEU A 22 -10.06 26.48 -2.20
C LEU A 22 -9.42 25.11 -2.43
N PHE A 23 -9.19 24.36 -1.37
CA PHE A 23 -8.84 22.93 -1.42
C PHE A 23 -9.75 22.15 -0.46
N VAL A 24 -10.30 21.03 -0.91
CA VAL A 24 -11.12 20.14 -0.06
C VAL A 24 -10.73 18.69 -0.30
N VAL A 25 -10.55 17.95 0.80
CA VAL A 25 -10.42 16.49 0.80
C VAL A 25 -11.20 15.89 1.95
N CYS A 26 -11.90 14.78 1.69
CA CYS A 26 -12.73 14.06 2.65
C CYS A 26 -12.05 12.76 3.09
N SER A 27 -12.21 12.37 4.36
CA SER A 27 -11.75 11.08 4.88
C SER A 27 -12.53 9.89 4.30
N GLY A 28 -13.79 10.10 3.96
CA GLY A 28 -14.74 9.07 3.56
C GLY A 28 -15.80 8.83 4.62
N GLY A 29 -16.77 7.98 4.31
CA GLY A 29 -17.85 7.55 5.22
C GLY A 29 -17.77 6.05 5.47
N GLU A 30 -18.41 5.61 6.56
CA GLU A 30 -18.56 4.19 6.88
C GLU A 30 -19.41 3.47 5.83
N SER A 31 -19.08 2.20 5.56
CA SER A 31 -19.82 1.32 4.65
C SER A 31 -20.58 0.26 5.44
N HIS A 32 -21.85 0.08 5.11
CA HIS A 32 -22.71 -0.91 5.74
C HIS A 32 -22.27 -2.35 5.38
N ARG A 33 -22.16 -3.21 6.38
CA ARG A 33 -21.81 -4.62 6.24
C ARG A 33 -23.04 -5.52 6.28
N SER A 34 -23.76 -5.49 7.41
CA SER A 34 -24.95 -6.33 7.64
C SER A 34 -25.73 -5.85 8.85
N ALA A 35 -27.07 -5.78 8.74
CA ALA A 35 -27.98 -5.33 9.80
C ALA A 35 -27.55 -3.96 10.38
N ASP A 36 -27.10 -3.92 11.62
CA ASP A 36 -26.58 -2.75 12.32
C ASP A 36 -25.02 -2.68 12.32
N GLU A 37 -24.35 -3.63 11.65
CA GLU A 37 -22.88 -3.70 11.58
C GLU A 37 -22.33 -2.94 10.38
N MET A 38 -21.31 -2.11 10.61
CA MET A 38 -20.53 -1.45 9.56
C MET A 38 -19.25 -2.23 9.27
N PHE A 39 -18.75 -2.18 8.04
CA PHE A 39 -17.37 -2.58 7.79
C PHE A 39 -16.44 -1.69 8.60
N ARG A 40 -15.28 -2.24 8.98
CA ARG A 40 -14.23 -1.42 9.56
C ARG A 40 -13.93 -0.23 8.63
N PHE A 41 -13.93 0.96 9.21
CA PHE A 41 -13.63 2.17 8.47
C PHE A 41 -12.14 2.23 8.11
N TYR A 42 -11.88 2.73 6.92
CA TYR A 42 -10.56 2.94 6.37
C TYR A 42 -10.58 4.28 5.62
N ALA A 43 -9.98 5.32 6.21
CA ALA A 43 -10.01 6.65 5.64
C ALA A 43 -9.27 6.72 4.29
N ASN A 44 -9.68 7.63 3.42
CA ASN A 44 -8.94 7.92 2.19
C ASN A 44 -7.47 8.21 2.50
N ARG A 45 -6.56 7.47 1.88
CA ARG A 45 -5.13 7.55 2.19
C ARG A 45 -4.51 8.91 1.93
N ASN A 46 -5.00 9.67 0.94
CA ASN A 46 -4.57 11.04 0.69
C ASN A 46 -5.00 11.99 1.82
N PHE A 47 -6.21 11.80 2.37
CA PHE A 47 -6.66 12.52 3.56
C PHE A 47 -5.77 12.21 4.76
N VAL A 48 -5.48 10.93 5.02
CA VAL A 48 -4.60 10.49 6.12
C VAL A 48 -3.18 11.04 5.93
N TYR A 49 -2.63 11.00 4.71
CA TYR A 49 -1.30 11.55 4.38
C TYR A 49 -1.18 13.05 4.70
N LEU A 50 -2.29 13.79 4.61
CA LEU A 50 -2.35 15.22 4.89
C LEU A 50 -2.69 15.54 6.34
N THR A 51 -3.37 14.65 7.09
CA THR A 51 -3.92 14.98 8.41
C THR A 51 -3.51 14.05 9.54
N GLY A 52 -3.15 12.81 9.24
CA GLY A 52 -2.93 11.76 10.24
C GLY A 52 -4.22 11.23 10.89
N ILE A 53 -5.39 11.65 10.42
CA ILE A 53 -6.68 11.28 11.00
C ILE A 53 -7.28 10.10 10.23
N ASP A 54 -7.59 9.04 10.94
CA ASP A 54 -8.29 7.85 10.42
C ASP A 54 -9.66 7.71 11.11
N ASP A 55 -10.50 8.75 10.93
CA ASP A 55 -11.85 8.84 11.49
C ASP A 55 -12.85 9.18 10.35
N PRO A 56 -14.04 8.57 10.31
CA PRO A 56 -15.02 8.81 9.25
C PRO A 56 -15.59 10.23 9.29
N ASP A 57 -16.12 10.66 8.12
CA ASP A 57 -16.82 11.94 7.93
C ASP A 57 -16.01 13.20 8.29
N CYS A 58 -14.68 13.10 8.33
CA CYS A 58 -13.81 14.24 8.48
C CYS A 58 -13.54 14.94 7.13
N ILE A 59 -13.38 16.25 7.15
CA ILE A 59 -13.09 17.06 5.95
C ILE A 59 -12.00 18.07 6.26
N LEU A 60 -10.95 18.09 5.45
CA LEU A 60 -9.98 19.17 5.42
C LEU A 60 -10.38 20.18 4.37
N LEU A 61 -10.59 21.44 4.79
CA LEU A 61 -10.80 22.60 3.92
C LEU A 61 -9.63 23.56 4.10
N ALA A 62 -8.97 23.90 3.02
CA ALA A 62 -7.98 24.98 3.01
C ALA A 62 -8.32 26.04 1.97
N ARG A 63 -7.78 27.24 2.16
CA ARG A 63 -7.93 28.36 1.25
C ARG A 63 -6.65 29.20 1.22
N ARG A 64 -6.29 29.68 0.06
CA ARG A 64 -5.18 30.62 -0.09
C ARG A 64 -5.72 32.05 -0.32
N VAL A 65 -5.32 32.96 0.54
CA VAL A 65 -5.81 34.35 0.55
C VAL A 65 -4.62 35.29 0.70
N TYR A 66 -4.34 36.11 -0.31
CA TYR A 66 -3.19 37.01 -0.33
C TYR A 66 -1.88 36.34 0.05
N GLY A 67 -1.66 35.16 -0.52
CA GLY A 67 -0.48 34.32 -0.27
C GLY A 67 -0.46 33.54 1.05
N GLN A 68 -1.43 33.76 1.93
CA GLN A 68 -1.53 33.08 3.22
C GLN A 68 -2.50 31.89 3.16
N ILE A 69 -2.14 30.81 3.84
CA ILE A 69 -2.98 29.63 3.96
C ILE A 69 -3.81 29.71 5.25
N HIS A 70 -5.09 29.46 5.08
CA HIS A 70 -6.02 29.22 6.18
C HIS A 70 -6.60 27.81 6.01
N GLU A 71 -6.42 26.94 6.99
CA GLU A 71 -6.92 25.59 6.97
C GLU A 71 -7.82 25.31 8.16
N THR A 72 -8.87 24.53 7.94
CA THR A 72 -9.82 24.10 8.97
C THR A 72 -10.06 22.60 8.78
N LEU A 73 -9.90 21.83 9.83
CA LEU A 73 -10.28 20.42 9.84
C LEU A 73 -11.65 20.26 10.52
N PHE A 74 -12.60 19.73 9.78
CA PHE A 74 -13.94 19.42 10.29
C PHE A 74 -13.96 17.98 10.76
N VAL A 75 -14.32 17.78 12.02
CA VAL A 75 -14.45 16.47 12.67
C VAL A 75 -15.89 16.22 13.08
N ARG A 76 -16.28 14.96 13.26
CA ARG A 76 -17.65 14.61 13.68
C ARG A 76 -18.04 15.32 14.97
N ASP A 77 -19.29 15.79 15.03
CA ASP A 77 -19.85 16.38 16.23
C ASP A 77 -19.86 15.36 17.35
N PRO A 78 -19.58 15.72 18.62
CA PRO A 78 -19.71 14.82 19.75
C PRO A 78 -21.14 14.30 19.87
N ASP A 79 -21.30 13.00 20.10
CA ASP A 79 -22.59 12.37 20.32
C ASP A 79 -22.44 11.27 21.38
N PRO A 80 -22.56 11.63 22.68
CA PRO A 80 -22.35 10.68 23.78
C PRO A 80 -23.29 9.46 23.77
N GLU A 81 -24.45 9.57 23.16
CA GLU A 81 -25.38 8.42 23.05
C GLU A 81 -24.95 7.47 21.95
N ALA A 82 -24.59 7.98 20.76
CA ALA A 82 -24.07 7.15 19.69
C ALA A 82 -22.71 6.52 20.07
N GLU A 83 -21.84 7.25 20.75
CA GLU A 83 -20.50 6.78 21.15
C GLU A 83 -20.55 5.58 22.11
N LYS A 84 -21.62 5.40 22.86
CA LYS A 84 -21.84 4.19 23.68
C LYS A 84 -21.92 2.92 22.83
N TRP A 85 -22.35 3.03 21.58
CA TRP A 85 -22.57 1.91 20.65
C TRP A 85 -21.46 1.76 19.63
N THR A 86 -20.94 2.87 19.10
CA THR A 86 -20.04 2.87 17.94
C THR A 86 -18.58 3.18 18.29
N GLY A 87 -18.29 3.45 19.56
CA GLY A 87 -16.98 3.90 20.00
C GLY A 87 -16.82 5.43 19.93
N ARG A 88 -15.74 5.90 20.52
CA ARG A 88 -15.42 7.32 20.69
C ARG A 88 -15.15 8.01 19.35
N ARG A 89 -15.71 9.18 19.13
CA ARG A 89 -15.33 10.11 18.06
C ARG A 89 -14.06 10.87 18.45
N ILE A 90 -13.26 11.25 17.47
CA ILE A 90 -12.00 11.97 17.74
C ILE A 90 -12.27 13.32 18.42
N PRO A 91 -11.70 13.61 19.60
CA PRO A 91 -11.86 14.91 20.25
C PRO A 91 -11.05 16.01 19.53
N VAL A 92 -11.47 17.25 19.67
CA VAL A 92 -10.83 18.44 19.09
C VAL A 92 -9.34 18.50 19.43
N GLU A 93 -8.99 18.33 20.71
CA GLU A 93 -7.59 18.45 21.14
C GLU A 93 -6.70 17.31 20.60
N GLU A 94 -7.26 16.11 20.45
CA GLU A 94 -6.56 14.99 19.82
C GLU A 94 -6.36 15.23 18.32
N ALA A 95 -7.38 15.72 17.62
CA ALA A 95 -7.30 16.10 16.22
C ALA A 95 -6.22 17.18 15.96
N LYS A 96 -6.14 18.21 16.83
CA LYS A 96 -5.07 19.22 16.81
C LYS A 96 -3.70 18.62 17.04
N ALA A 97 -3.57 17.78 18.07
CA ALA A 97 -2.30 17.17 18.44
C ALA A 97 -1.77 16.25 17.34
N CYS A 98 -2.65 15.50 16.68
CA CYS A 98 -2.32 14.59 15.59
C CYS A 98 -1.97 15.36 14.30
N SER A 99 -2.89 16.20 13.83
CA SER A 99 -2.76 16.84 12.51
C SER A 99 -1.84 18.07 12.49
N GLY A 100 -1.68 18.75 13.64
CA GLY A 100 -1.02 20.05 13.73
C GLY A 100 -1.89 21.22 13.23
N ILE A 101 -3.15 20.97 12.84
CA ILE A 101 -4.09 22.00 12.41
C ILE A 101 -4.68 22.71 13.63
N ALA A 102 -4.55 24.02 13.69
CA ALA A 102 -5.00 24.80 14.84
C ALA A 102 -6.53 25.00 14.85
N ASP A 103 -7.13 25.17 13.68
CA ASP A 103 -8.57 25.43 13.53
C ASP A 103 -9.32 24.12 13.28
N ILE A 104 -9.99 23.62 14.31
CA ILE A 104 -10.85 22.43 14.26
C ILE A 104 -12.30 22.86 14.44
N ALA A 105 -13.18 22.45 13.55
CA ALA A 105 -14.60 22.75 13.56
C ALA A 105 -15.45 21.48 13.54
N MET A 106 -16.73 21.63 13.93
CA MET A 106 -17.69 20.52 13.89
C MET A 106 -18.18 20.28 12.46
N ARG A 107 -18.29 19.00 12.09
CA ARG A 107 -18.70 18.55 10.75
C ARG A 107 -20.03 19.16 10.31
N SER A 108 -20.99 19.32 11.24
CA SER A 108 -22.30 19.96 10.99
C SER A 108 -22.21 21.39 10.48
N THR A 109 -21.09 22.08 10.74
CA THR A 109 -20.89 23.47 10.29
C THR A 109 -20.30 23.60 8.89
N PHE A 110 -19.75 22.51 8.34
CA PHE A 110 -19.00 22.51 7.07
C PHE A 110 -19.83 23.07 5.93
N ASP A 111 -21.05 22.60 5.72
CA ASP A 111 -21.87 22.98 4.57
C ASP A 111 -22.16 24.50 4.56
N LYS A 112 -22.39 25.11 5.74
CA LYS A 112 -22.57 26.56 5.88
C LYS A 112 -21.29 27.33 5.60
N VAL A 113 -20.14 26.86 6.10
CA VAL A 113 -18.83 27.48 5.87
C VAL A 113 -18.47 27.39 4.39
N PHE A 114 -18.56 26.18 3.82
CA PHE A 114 -18.26 25.95 2.41
C PHE A 114 -19.17 26.79 1.49
N HIS A 115 -20.48 26.80 1.74
CA HIS A 115 -21.41 27.61 0.95
C HIS A 115 -21.06 29.10 0.93
N LYS A 116 -20.65 29.64 2.08
CA LYS A 116 -20.20 31.05 2.17
C LYS A 116 -18.96 31.28 1.29
N LEU A 117 -17.96 30.41 1.37
CA LEU A 117 -16.72 30.53 0.60
C LEU A 117 -16.96 30.32 -0.90
N ALA A 118 -17.75 29.33 -1.27
CA ALA A 118 -18.04 28.98 -2.66
C ALA A 118 -18.84 30.11 -3.41
N ASN A 119 -19.53 30.97 -2.69
CA ASN A 119 -20.24 32.14 -3.25
C ASN A 119 -19.46 33.45 -3.09
N ASP A 120 -18.30 33.44 -2.44
CA ASP A 120 -17.43 34.60 -2.38
C ASP A 120 -16.70 34.77 -3.71
N THR A 121 -16.84 35.97 -4.29
CA THR A 121 -16.26 36.30 -5.61
C THR A 121 -14.73 36.32 -5.63
N TYR A 122 -14.07 36.26 -4.47
CA TYR A 122 -12.63 36.14 -4.36
C TYR A 122 -12.15 34.77 -4.82
N TYR A 123 -12.90 33.66 -4.49
CA TYR A 123 -12.53 32.32 -4.85
C TYR A 123 -13.07 31.97 -6.25
N LYS A 124 -12.18 31.59 -7.16
CA LYS A 124 -12.51 31.22 -8.54
C LYS A 124 -12.30 29.71 -8.79
N GLU A 125 -11.50 29.08 -7.97
CA GLU A 125 -11.06 27.70 -8.16
C GLU A 125 -11.24 26.89 -6.90
N ILE A 126 -11.52 25.63 -7.07
CA ILE A 126 -11.49 24.63 -6.01
C ILE A 126 -10.69 23.41 -6.48
N TYR A 127 -9.72 23.01 -5.69
CA TYR A 127 -8.95 21.81 -5.92
C TYR A 127 -9.48 20.67 -5.05
N LEU A 128 -9.73 19.53 -5.67
CA LEU A 128 -10.23 18.31 -5.02
C LEU A 128 -9.22 17.17 -5.24
N CYS A 129 -9.24 16.18 -4.36
CA CYS A 129 -8.47 14.97 -4.55
C CYS A 129 -9.32 13.92 -5.30
N LEU A 130 -9.20 13.92 -6.63
CA LEU A 130 -9.98 13.05 -7.52
C LEU A 130 -9.10 11.97 -8.11
N GLU A 131 -8.93 10.91 -7.36
CA GLU A 131 -8.23 9.72 -7.80
C GLU A 131 -9.08 8.97 -8.85
N ALA A 132 -8.50 8.73 -10.03
CA ALA A 132 -9.18 8.02 -11.11
C ALA A 132 -9.15 6.50 -10.85
N ASN A 133 -10.15 6.00 -10.13
CA ASN A 133 -10.39 4.58 -9.97
C ASN A 133 -11.86 4.28 -10.30
N ALA A 134 -12.09 3.54 -11.39
CA ALA A 134 -13.43 3.23 -11.90
C ALA A 134 -14.37 2.61 -10.85
N ASN A 135 -13.83 1.89 -9.86
CA ASN A 135 -14.61 1.28 -8.79
C ASN A 135 -14.90 2.25 -7.63
N GLN A 136 -14.11 3.31 -7.45
CA GLN A 136 -14.25 4.28 -6.37
C GLN A 136 -15.12 5.49 -6.76
N GLU A 137 -15.23 5.82 -8.04
CA GLU A 137 -15.93 7.02 -8.51
C GLU A 137 -17.40 7.13 -8.05
N ARG A 138 -18.06 5.99 -7.82
CA ARG A 138 -19.48 5.97 -7.43
C ARG A 138 -19.72 6.22 -5.95
N THR A 139 -18.81 5.80 -5.08
CA THR A 139 -18.99 5.77 -3.62
C THR A 139 -17.99 6.65 -2.86
N CYS A 140 -16.86 7.01 -3.45
CA CYS A 140 -15.85 7.87 -2.83
C CYS A 140 -16.44 9.26 -2.54
N GLN A 141 -16.36 9.71 -1.29
CA GLN A 141 -16.89 11.01 -0.87
C GLN A 141 -16.29 12.20 -1.62
N ASN A 142 -15.03 12.14 -2.01
CA ASN A 142 -14.40 13.19 -2.83
C ASN A 142 -15.08 13.31 -4.20
N HIS A 143 -15.45 12.21 -4.85
CA HIS A 143 -16.19 12.22 -6.11
C HIS A 143 -17.66 12.62 -5.93
N LEU A 144 -18.29 12.23 -4.82
CA LEU A 144 -19.64 12.71 -4.47
C LEU A 144 -19.63 14.25 -4.25
N PHE A 145 -18.64 14.74 -3.53
CA PHE A 145 -18.44 16.16 -3.30
C PHE A 145 -18.17 16.91 -4.60
N HIS A 146 -17.33 16.38 -5.48
CA HIS A 146 -17.10 16.92 -6.83
C HIS A 146 -18.41 17.11 -7.60
N ARG A 147 -19.25 16.08 -7.68
CA ARG A 147 -20.56 16.18 -8.36
C ARG A 147 -21.48 17.23 -7.76
N MET A 148 -21.46 17.35 -6.43
CA MET A 148 -22.22 18.38 -5.71
C MET A 148 -21.72 19.77 -6.06
N VAL A 149 -20.42 20.02 -6.07
CA VAL A 149 -19.80 21.30 -6.43
C VAL A 149 -20.15 21.66 -7.87
N GLN A 150 -19.93 20.73 -8.80
CA GLN A 150 -20.23 20.94 -10.23
C GLN A 150 -21.68 21.33 -10.46
N LYS A 151 -22.61 20.72 -9.72
CA LYS A 151 -24.06 21.01 -9.86
C LYS A 151 -24.49 22.33 -9.24
N LYS A 152 -23.88 22.73 -8.10
CA LYS A 152 -24.38 23.85 -7.29
C LYS A 152 -23.58 25.16 -7.43
N TYR A 153 -22.31 25.09 -7.84
CA TYR A 153 -21.36 26.20 -7.81
C TYR A 153 -20.71 26.39 -9.18
N ALA A 154 -21.49 26.78 -10.18
CA ALA A 154 -21.03 26.98 -11.56
C ALA A 154 -19.96 28.07 -11.73
N ASN A 155 -19.76 28.91 -10.70
CA ASN A 155 -18.75 29.97 -10.64
C ASN A 155 -17.35 29.43 -10.26
N LEU A 156 -17.23 28.18 -9.78
CA LEU A 156 -15.96 27.60 -9.40
C LEU A 156 -15.41 26.70 -10.50
N TYR A 157 -14.18 26.97 -10.94
CA TYR A 157 -13.42 26.02 -11.74
C TYR A 157 -12.90 24.90 -10.83
N ILE A 158 -13.06 23.64 -11.26
CA ILE A 158 -12.65 22.50 -10.45
C ILE A 158 -11.33 21.96 -10.98
N GLY A 159 -10.28 22.04 -10.17
CA GLY A 159 -8.98 21.41 -10.38
C GLY A 159 -8.85 20.07 -9.63
N ASN A 160 -7.88 19.28 -10.04
CA ASN A 160 -7.55 18.02 -9.38
C ASN A 160 -6.15 18.07 -8.75
N ALA A 161 -6.07 17.96 -7.43
CA ALA A 161 -4.81 17.96 -6.68
C ALA A 161 -4.23 16.53 -6.46
N PHE A 162 -4.84 15.50 -7.05
CA PHE A 162 -4.42 14.13 -6.84
C PHE A 162 -2.97 13.90 -7.28
N GLN A 163 -2.57 14.39 -8.44
CA GLN A 163 -1.22 14.19 -8.96
C GLN A 163 -0.14 14.81 -8.06
N GLN A 164 -0.41 16.00 -7.51
CA GLN A 164 0.50 16.68 -6.58
C GLN A 164 0.69 15.86 -5.28
N ILE A 165 -0.39 15.26 -4.77
CA ILE A 165 -0.32 14.38 -3.59
C ILE A 165 0.38 13.09 -3.94
N ALA A 166 0.07 12.48 -5.08
CA ALA A 166 0.71 11.24 -5.54
C ALA A 166 2.24 11.42 -5.72
N SER A 167 2.67 12.51 -6.35
CA SER A 167 4.11 12.81 -6.51
C SER A 167 4.83 12.99 -5.17
N GLN A 168 4.17 13.57 -4.15
CA GLN A 168 4.73 13.63 -2.80
C GLN A 168 4.84 12.24 -2.16
N ARG A 169 3.80 11.38 -2.30
CA ARG A 169 3.77 10.03 -1.73
C ARG A 169 4.79 9.09 -2.38
N MET A 170 5.18 9.35 -3.62
CA MET A 170 6.23 8.57 -4.30
C MET A 170 7.57 8.66 -3.59
N ILE A 171 7.95 9.84 -3.07
CA ILE A 171 9.24 10.09 -2.43
C ILE A 171 9.08 9.98 -0.91
N LYS A 172 9.66 8.94 -0.34
CA LYS A 172 9.50 8.64 1.09
C LYS A 172 10.36 9.56 1.97
N SER A 173 9.72 10.14 2.97
CA SER A 173 10.40 10.92 4.01
C SER A 173 11.17 10.00 4.98
N PRO A 174 12.11 10.55 5.78
CA PRO A 174 12.79 9.77 6.82
C PRO A 174 11.84 9.12 7.84
N GLU A 175 10.71 9.78 8.15
CA GLU A 175 9.68 9.25 9.05
C GLU A 175 8.99 8.02 8.44
N GLU A 176 8.68 8.07 7.13
CA GLU A 176 8.10 6.92 6.41
C GLU A 176 9.09 5.77 6.32
N ILE A 177 10.34 6.04 6.00
CA ILE A 177 11.40 5.01 5.95
C ILE A 177 11.55 4.32 7.31
N THR A 178 11.52 5.09 8.41
CA THR A 178 11.57 4.52 9.78
C THR A 178 10.37 3.62 10.07
N ALA A 179 9.17 4.00 9.63
CA ALA A 179 7.95 3.20 9.80
C ALA A 179 8.01 1.91 8.95
N ILE A 180 8.48 2.02 7.70
CA ILE A 180 8.70 0.90 6.78
C ILE A 180 9.69 -0.11 7.38
N GLU A 181 10.84 0.33 7.87
CA GLU A 181 11.83 -0.56 8.47
C GLU A 181 11.29 -1.32 9.69
N LYS A 182 10.44 -0.67 10.51
CA LYS A 182 9.72 -1.34 11.60
C LYS A 182 8.69 -2.36 11.09
N ALA A 183 7.93 -2.01 10.03
CA ALA A 183 6.95 -2.91 9.43
C ALA A 183 7.63 -4.15 8.85
N ILE A 184 8.78 -3.99 8.18
CA ILE A 184 9.60 -5.11 7.66
C ILE A 184 10.08 -6.00 8.81
N ALA A 185 10.53 -5.44 9.92
CA ALA A 185 10.98 -6.22 11.08
C ALA A 185 9.84 -7.08 11.66
N ILE A 186 8.62 -6.54 11.74
CA ILE A 186 7.43 -7.27 12.19
C ILE A 186 7.05 -8.36 11.16
N THR A 187 7.07 -8.04 9.87
CA THR A 187 6.80 -9.00 8.79
C THR A 187 7.79 -10.16 8.82
N ARG A 188 9.09 -9.85 9.03
CA ARG A 188 10.14 -10.86 9.20
C ARG A 188 9.84 -11.79 10.38
N GLU A 189 9.45 -11.26 11.55
CA GLU A 189 9.06 -12.08 12.71
C GLU A 189 7.89 -13.01 12.34
N GLY A 190 6.88 -12.49 11.62
CA GLY A 190 5.75 -13.27 11.14
C GLY A 190 6.13 -14.40 10.18
N ILE A 191 7.00 -14.12 9.20
CA ILE A 191 7.51 -15.13 8.26
C ILE A 191 8.32 -16.20 8.99
N LEU A 192 9.24 -15.82 9.89
CA LEU A 192 10.00 -16.76 10.71
C LEU A 192 9.08 -17.63 11.57
N ARG A 193 8.01 -17.08 12.10
CA ARG A 193 7.02 -17.81 12.88
C ARG A 193 6.31 -18.86 12.01
N MET A 194 5.88 -18.51 10.79
CA MET A 194 5.30 -19.46 9.85
C MET A 194 6.28 -20.59 9.48
N LEU A 195 7.55 -20.23 9.19
CA LEU A 195 8.60 -21.23 8.90
C LEU A 195 8.80 -22.21 10.05
N SER A 196 8.82 -21.73 11.30
CA SER A 196 9.02 -22.57 12.48
C SER A 196 7.92 -23.60 12.72
N VAL A 197 6.72 -23.38 12.20
CA VAL A 197 5.56 -24.29 12.39
C VAL A 197 5.16 -25.04 11.14
N CYS A 198 5.77 -24.77 9.98
CA CYS A 198 5.27 -25.26 8.68
C CYS A 198 5.19 -26.79 8.61
N LYS A 199 6.11 -27.52 9.24
CA LYS A 199 6.09 -29.02 9.30
C LYS A 199 4.95 -29.57 10.16
N SER A 200 4.49 -28.83 11.16
CA SER A 200 3.41 -29.25 12.06
C SER A 200 2.03 -28.73 11.62
N ALA A 201 1.99 -27.59 10.93
CA ALA A 201 0.78 -26.98 10.39
C ALA A 201 0.11 -27.94 9.37
N LYS A 202 -1.22 -27.95 9.31
CA LYS A 202 -2.02 -28.85 8.45
C LYS A 202 -2.74 -28.10 7.33
N THR A 203 -3.03 -26.83 7.56
CA THR A 203 -3.81 -25.99 6.67
C THR A 203 -3.13 -24.63 6.45
N GLU A 204 -3.48 -23.98 5.36
CA GLU A 204 -3.07 -22.59 5.08
C GLU A 204 -3.52 -21.65 6.20
N MET A 205 -4.69 -21.93 6.81
CA MET A 205 -5.22 -21.16 7.94
C MET A 205 -4.33 -21.26 9.19
N ASP A 206 -3.63 -22.37 9.39
CA ASP A 206 -2.69 -22.50 10.52
C ASP A 206 -1.53 -21.50 10.35
N LEU A 207 -0.97 -21.39 9.14
CA LEU A 207 0.08 -20.41 8.83
C LEU A 207 -0.44 -18.96 8.91
N PHE A 208 -1.65 -18.70 8.39
CA PHE A 208 -2.31 -17.40 8.49
C PHE A 208 -2.46 -16.97 9.96
N THR A 209 -2.90 -17.90 10.82
CA THR A 209 -3.10 -17.62 12.24
C THR A 209 -1.78 -17.25 12.93
N GLU A 210 -0.69 -17.93 12.59
CA GLU A 210 0.64 -17.63 13.14
C GLU A 210 1.17 -16.26 12.70
N PHE A 211 0.95 -15.88 11.44
CA PHE A 211 1.30 -14.54 10.96
C PHE A 211 0.46 -13.47 11.68
N MET A 212 -0.86 -13.65 11.72
CA MET A 212 -1.76 -12.69 12.38
C MET A 212 -1.51 -12.59 13.88
N TYR A 213 -1.08 -13.69 14.54
CA TYR A 213 -0.65 -13.64 15.93
C TYR A 213 0.50 -12.64 16.14
N VAL A 214 1.49 -12.65 15.26
CA VAL A 214 2.61 -11.70 15.33
C VAL A 214 2.12 -10.27 15.09
N ILE A 215 1.29 -10.04 14.07
CA ILE A 215 0.70 -8.73 13.78
C ILE A 215 -0.03 -8.17 15.01
N HIS A 216 -0.89 -8.98 15.64
CA HIS A 216 -1.66 -8.57 16.83
C HIS A 216 -0.77 -8.38 18.06
N LYS A 217 0.27 -9.19 18.25
CA LYS A 217 1.25 -9.05 19.32
C LYS A 217 1.98 -7.70 19.28
N HIS A 218 2.20 -7.17 18.08
CA HIS A 218 2.77 -5.84 17.86
C HIS A 218 1.73 -4.70 17.87
N GLY A 219 0.48 -5.00 18.24
CA GLY A 219 -0.58 -4.02 18.45
C GLY A 219 -1.33 -3.58 17.19
N ALA A 220 -1.01 -4.14 16.03
CA ALA A 220 -1.80 -3.89 14.82
C ALA A 220 -3.06 -4.76 14.81
N VAL A 221 -4.20 -4.18 14.39
CA VAL A 221 -5.47 -4.91 14.31
C VAL A 221 -5.57 -5.71 13.00
N GLU A 222 -4.82 -5.29 11.98
CA GLU A 222 -4.82 -5.93 10.66
C GLU A 222 -3.42 -5.89 10.05
N ALA A 223 -3.17 -6.76 9.08
CA ALA A 223 -2.00 -6.72 8.22
C ALA A 223 -2.05 -5.52 7.25
N ALA A 224 -0.99 -5.28 6.49
CA ALA A 224 -0.93 -4.23 5.47
C ALA A 224 -2.02 -4.39 4.42
N PHE A 225 -2.27 -5.63 4.02
CA PHE A 225 -3.31 -6.08 3.09
C PHE A 225 -3.81 -7.46 3.54
N LYS A 226 -4.76 -8.04 2.83
CA LYS A 226 -5.21 -9.41 3.10
C LYS A 226 -4.07 -10.39 2.82
N PRO A 227 -3.52 -11.08 3.84
CA PRO A 227 -2.42 -12.00 3.63
C PRO A 227 -2.78 -13.10 2.64
N ILE A 228 -1.92 -13.32 1.66
CA ILE A 228 -2.00 -14.41 0.71
C ILE A 228 -1.16 -15.55 1.27
N ILE A 229 -1.80 -16.65 1.60
CA ILE A 229 -1.13 -17.85 2.11
C ILE A 229 -1.71 -19.05 1.40
N SER A 230 -0.94 -19.63 0.52
CA SER A 230 -1.36 -20.70 -0.38
C SER A 230 -0.38 -21.86 -0.38
N CYS A 231 -0.83 -23.03 -0.81
CA CYS A 231 -0.01 -24.24 -0.92
C CYS A 231 -0.38 -25.04 -2.18
N GLY A 232 0.63 -25.48 -2.92
CA GLY A 232 0.47 -26.34 -4.09
C GLY A 232 -0.32 -25.66 -5.22
N GLU A 233 -1.46 -26.21 -5.60
CA GLU A 233 -2.30 -25.67 -6.70
C GLU A 233 -2.84 -24.28 -6.41
N ASN A 234 -3.04 -23.90 -5.14
CA ASN A 234 -3.52 -22.58 -4.77
C ASN A 234 -2.50 -21.47 -5.08
N ASN A 235 -1.22 -21.81 -5.27
CA ASN A 235 -0.18 -20.84 -5.68
C ASN A 235 -0.39 -20.27 -7.09
N PHE A 236 -1.30 -20.86 -7.88
CA PHE A 236 -1.67 -20.35 -9.22
C PHE A 236 -2.81 -19.34 -9.21
N TYR A 237 -3.29 -18.94 -8.02
CA TYR A 237 -4.23 -17.82 -7.84
C TYR A 237 -3.49 -16.65 -7.21
N LEU A 238 -3.13 -15.64 -8.01
CA LEU A 238 -2.22 -14.56 -7.60
C LEU A 238 -2.66 -13.83 -6.33
N HIS A 239 -3.96 -13.55 -6.19
CA HIS A 239 -4.55 -12.92 -5.00
C HIS A 239 -5.45 -13.90 -4.23
N TYR A 240 -4.86 -15.04 -3.82
CA TYR A 240 -5.55 -16.04 -3.01
C TYR A 240 -5.69 -15.57 -1.56
N ASP A 241 -6.79 -14.88 -1.26
CA ASP A 241 -7.04 -14.22 0.02
C ASP A 241 -7.92 -15.02 1.00
N THR A 242 -8.18 -16.29 0.68
CA THR A 242 -9.03 -17.17 1.50
C THR A 242 -8.29 -18.48 1.80
N PRO A 243 -7.41 -18.50 2.84
CA PRO A 243 -6.49 -19.59 3.11
C PRO A 243 -7.19 -20.80 3.74
N THR A 244 -7.95 -21.55 2.94
CA THR A 244 -8.74 -22.71 3.40
C THR A 244 -8.18 -24.06 2.97
N GLY A 245 -7.12 -24.07 2.15
CA GLY A 245 -6.51 -25.28 1.62
C GLY A 245 -5.71 -26.08 2.66
N LYS A 246 -5.47 -27.34 2.35
CA LYS A 246 -4.56 -28.19 3.12
C LYS A 246 -3.12 -27.97 2.68
N LEU A 247 -2.19 -28.04 3.62
CA LEU A 247 -0.77 -28.10 3.29
C LEU A 247 -0.43 -29.51 2.77
N VAL A 248 0.11 -29.56 1.56
CA VAL A 248 0.43 -30.81 0.86
C VAL A 248 1.92 -31.08 0.98
N ASP A 249 2.30 -32.30 1.42
CA ASP A 249 3.71 -32.71 1.53
C ASP A 249 4.39 -32.66 0.16
N GLY A 250 5.59 -32.09 0.12
CA GLY A 250 6.36 -31.90 -1.10
C GLY A 250 5.92 -30.71 -1.96
N ALA A 251 4.78 -30.08 -1.65
CA ALA A 251 4.39 -28.83 -2.31
C ALA A 251 5.08 -27.61 -1.70
N LEU A 252 5.12 -26.51 -2.48
CA LEU A 252 5.55 -25.21 -1.99
C LEU A 252 4.37 -24.49 -1.32
N CYS A 253 4.62 -23.91 -0.15
CA CYS A 253 3.78 -22.87 0.44
C CYS A 253 4.28 -21.51 -0.05
N LEU A 254 3.40 -20.68 -0.57
CA LEU A 254 3.64 -19.30 -0.93
C LEU A 254 2.97 -18.42 0.12
N VAL A 255 3.73 -17.51 0.69
CA VAL A 255 3.23 -16.47 1.60
C VAL A 255 3.58 -15.11 1.04
N ASP A 256 2.57 -14.27 0.92
CA ASP A 256 2.68 -12.89 0.47
C ASP A 256 1.98 -12.04 1.51
N VAL A 257 2.80 -11.34 2.30
CA VAL A 257 2.40 -10.77 3.59
C VAL A 257 3.14 -9.48 3.91
N GLY A 258 2.45 -8.60 4.60
CA GLY A 258 3.03 -7.34 5.07
C GLY A 258 2.43 -6.87 6.38
N ALA A 259 3.23 -6.26 7.24
CA ALA A 259 2.78 -5.45 8.36
C ALA A 259 2.55 -4.00 7.92
N LYS A 260 1.81 -3.27 8.75
CA LYS A 260 1.59 -1.83 8.58
C LYS A 260 1.96 -1.10 9.86
N VAL A 261 2.82 -0.09 9.76
CA VAL A 261 3.23 0.75 10.88
C VAL A 261 3.05 2.22 10.48
N ASP A 262 2.41 3.01 11.33
CA ASP A 262 2.19 4.44 11.07
C ASP A 262 1.66 4.73 9.65
N PHE A 263 0.69 3.92 9.19
CA PHE A 263 0.07 3.95 7.85
C PHE A 263 0.95 3.45 6.69
N CYS A 264 2.25 3.21 6.89
CA CYS A 264 3.12 2.63 5.86
C CYS A 264 2.98 1.12 5.81
N ASN A 265 2.69 0.61 4.62
CA ASN A 265 2.64 -0.80 4.30
C ASN A 265 3.99 -1.30 3.82
N VAL A 266 4.19 -2.61 3.91
CA VAL A 266 5.28 -3.35 3.27
C VAL A 266 4.70 -4.58 2.58
N ASP A 267 5.43 -5.12 1.59
CA ASP A 267 4.98 -6.20 0.73
C ASP A 267 6.10 -7.20 0.49
N ILE A 268 5.97 -8.40 1.05
CA ILE A 268 7.04 -9.40 1.01
C ILE A 268 6.45 -10.78 0.69
N SER A 269 6.85 -11.31 -0.46
CA SER A 269 6.53 -12.69 -0.82
C SER A 269 7.71 -13.61 -0.56
N ARG A 270 7.43 -14.77 0.06
CA ARG A 270 8.38 -15.86 0.25
C ARG A 270 7.73 -17.21 -0.08
N VAL A 271 8.57 -18.16 -0.46
CA VAL A 271 8.13 -19.52 -0.76
C VAL A 271 9.01 -20.52 0.01
N PHE A 272 8.39 -21.53 0.58
CA PHE A 272 9.08 -22.58 1.31
C PHE A 272 8.42 -23.94 1.13
N PRO A 273 9.19 -25.04 1.17
CA PRO A 273 8.65 -26.37 1.01
C PRO A 273 7.92 -26.83 2.29
N ARG A 274 6.70 -27.38 2.13
CA ARG A 274 5.89 -27.88 3.24
C ARG A 274 6.63 -28.91 4.12
N ASN A 275 7.45 -29.76 3.52
CA ASN A 275 8.21 -30.81 4.21
C ASN A 275 9.58 -30.37 4.74
N GLY A 276 9.96 -29.11 4.53
CA GLY A 276 11.21 -28.52 5.03
C GLY A 276 12.42 -28.63 4.10
N ALA A 277 12.29 -29.25 2.92
CA ALA A 277 13.38 -29.35 1.95
C ALA A 277 12.87 -29.16 0.52
N PHE A 278 13.53 -28.28 -0.24
CA PHE A 278 13.22 -28.08 -1.66
C PHE A 278 13.65 -29.30 -2.50
N SER A 279 12.77 -29.74 -3.40
CA SER A 279 13.14 -30.70 -4.43
C SER A 279 14.06 -30.07 -5.49
N ASP A 280 14.74 -30.89 -6.30
CA ASP A 280 15.65 -30.38 -7.34
C ASP A 280 14.96 -29.45 -8.35
N LYS A 281 13.71 -29.78 -8.75
CA LYS A 281 12.91 -28.91 -9.63
C LYS A 281 12.55 -27.58 -8.95
N GLN A 282 12.17 -27.63 -7.68
CA GLN A 282 11.85 -26.42 -6.91
C GLN A 282 13.09 -25.56 -6.75
N LYS A 283 14.26 -26.14 -6.42
CA LYS A 283 15.55 -25.43 -6.35
C LYS A 283 15.92 -24.77 -7.66
N LEU A 284 15.72 -25.47 -8.78
CA LEU A 284 16.00 -24.93 -10.11
C LEU A 284 15.16 -23.66 -10.39
N ILE A 285 13.83 -23.73 -10.19
CA ILE A 285 12.94 -22.58 -10.45
C ILE A 285 13.18 -21.46 -9.44
N TYR A 286 13.39 -21.81 -8.17
CA TYR A 286 13.68 -20.85 -7.11
C TYR A 286 14.96 -20.05 -7.43
N ASN A 287 16.03 -20.72 -7.81
CA ASN A 287 17.31 -20.07 -8.16
C ASN A 287 17.17 -19.21 -9.41
N ILE A 288 16.39 -19.62 -10.42
CA ILE A 288 16.12 -18.76 -11.59
C ILE A 288 15.45 -17.44 -11.15
N ALA A 289 14.45 -17.49 -10.29
CA ALA A 289 13.78 -16.28 -9.79
C ALA A 289 14.71 -15.44 -8.91
N LEU A 290 15.44 -16.06 -7.99
CA LEU A 290 16.35 -15.39 -7.06
C LEU A 290 17.52 -14.70 -7.77
N GLU A 291 18.18 -15.38 -8.69
CA GLU A 291 19.29 -14.83 -9.48
C GLU A 291 18.80 -13.69 -10.36
N THR A 292 17.63 -13.85 -11.00
CA THR A 292 17.04 -12.78 -11.80
C THR A 292 16.73 -11.55 -10.95
N ASN A 293 16.08 -11.73 -9.80
CA ASN A 293 15.79 -10.64 -8.88
C ASN A 293 17.06 -9.92 -8.41
N ASN A 294 18.11 -10.68 -8.05
CA ASN A 294 19.40 -10.12 -7.63
C ASN A 294 20.04 -9.27 -8.74
N GLU A 295 20.06 -9.78 -9.97
CA GLU A 295 20.70 -9.11 -11.10
C GLU A 295 19.94 -7.84 -11.52
N VAL A 296 18.60 -7.90 -11.55
CA VAL A 296 17.77 -6.72 -11.81
C VAL A 296 18.00 -5.67 -10.73
N THR A 297 17.89 -6.07 -9.43
CA THR A 297 18.08 -5.16 -8.30
C THR A 297 19.45 -4.48 -8.31
N ALA A 298 20.51 -5.21 -8.66
CA ALA A 298 21.87 -4.66 -8.76
C ALA A 298 22.07 -3.69 -9.93
N THR A 299 21.23 -3.80 -10.96
CA THR A 299 21.41 -3.02 -12.21
C THR A 299 20.59 -1.74 -12.22
N ILE A 300 19.42 -1.72 -11.60
CA ILE A 300 18.51 -0.56 -11.60
C ILE A 300 19.12 0.63 -10.88
N LYS A 301 19.05 1.80 -11.53
CA LYS A 301 19.64 3.07 -11.07
C LYS A 301 18.64 4.21 -11.20
N PRO A 302 18.85 5.33 -10.48
CA PRO A 302 18.08 6.55 -10.71
C PRO A 302 18.12 6.96 -12.19
N GLY A 303 16.99 7.47 -12.70
CA GLY A 303 16.82 7.86 -14.10
C GLY A 303 16.30 6.75 -15.02
N MET A 304 16.33 5.49 -14.60
CA MET A 304 15.64 4.39 -15.27
C MET A 304 14.13 4.41 -14.98
N TYR A 305 13.36 3.51 -15.62
CA TYR A 305 11.90 3.47 -15.52
C TYR A 305 11.41 2.12 -14.98
N PHE A 306 10.18 2.06 -14.49
CA PHE A 306 9.53 0.78 -14.13
C PHE A 306 9.46 -0.20 -15.30
N SER A 307 9.34 0.31 -16.54
CA SER A 307 9.40 -0.52 -17.75
C SER A 307 10.74 -1.24 -17.89
N ASP A 308 11.86 -0.59 -17.53
CA ASP A 308 13.18 -1.20 -17.60
C ASP A 308 13.31 -2.38 -16.64
N ILE A 309 12.71 -2.30 -15.44
CA ILE A 309 12.66 -3.41 -14.48
C ILE A 309 11.98 -4.62 -15.11
N ASN A 310 10.79 -4.42 -15.70
CA ASN A 310 10.03 -5.49 -16.34
C ASN A 310 10.76 -6.08 -17.56
N GLU A 311 11.35 -5.22 -18.40
CA GLU A 311 12.10 -5.67 -19.57
C GLU A 311 13.33 -6.49 -19.17
N MET A 312 14.08 -6.03 -18.18
CA MET A 312 15.24 -6.76 -17.66
C MET A 312 14.84 -8.09 -17.05
N ASN A 313 13.77 -8.13 -16.23
CA ASN A 313 13.26 -9.38 -15.71
C ASN A 313 13.01 -10.40 -16.83
N ARG A 314 12.27 -10.01 -17.86
CA ARG A 314 11.94 -10.87 -19.01
C ARG A 314 13.20 -11.31 -19.76
N LYS A 315 14.12 -10.37 -20.03
CA LYS A 315 15.39 -10.61 -20.72
C LYS A 315 16.30 -11.59 -19.98
N LEU A 316 16.33 -11.55 -18.66
CA LEU A 316 17.16 -12.41 -17.83
C LEU A 316 16.49 -13.77 -17.52
N THR A 317 15.17 -13.79 -17.37
CA THR A 317 14.40 -15.01 -17.09
C THR A 317 14.34 -15.96 -18.28
N PHE A 318 14.14 -15.44 -19.50
CA PHE A 318 13.99 -16.26 -20.70
C PHE A 318 15.16 -17.23 -20.93
N PRO A 319 16.45 -16.79 -20.99
CA PRO A 319 17.55 -17.72 -21.23
C PRO A 319 17.72 -18.77 -20.14
N ARG A 320 17.37 -18.45 -18.88
CA ARG A 320 17.40 -19.36 -17.75
C ARG A 320 16.32 -20.45 -17.88
N LEU A 321 15.09 -20.07 -18.22
CA LEU A 321 14.00 -21.03 -18.48
C LEU A 321 14.27 -21.88 -19.73
N LYS A 322 14.91 -21.30 -20.76
CA LYS A 322 15.34 -22.04 -21.95
C LYS A 322 16.41 -23.06 -21.60
N ALA A 323 17.40 -22.70 -20.80
CA ALA A 323 18.43 -23.65 -20.32
C ALA A 323 17.85 -24.77 -19.45
N ALA A 324 16.77 -24.48 -18.71
CA ALA A 324 16.01 -25.48 -17.95
C ALA A 324 15.11 -26.38 -18.82
N GLY A 325 15.05 -26.15 -20.14
CA GLY A 325 14.23 -26.92 -21.07
C GLY A 325 12.73 -26.61 -21.05
N LEU A 326 12.33 -25.51 -20.40
CA LEU A 326 10.92 -25.12 -20.25
C LEU A 326 10.40 -24.30 -21.44
N LEU A 327 11.27 -23.51 -22.07
CA LEU A 327 10.91 -22.64 -23.21
C LEU A 327 11.90 -22.80 -24.37
N THR A 328 11.40 -22.60 -25.58
CA THR A 328 12.24 -22.53 -26.80
C THR A 328 12.18 -21.16 -27.46
N ASP A 329 11.06 -20.47 -27.34
CA ASP A 329 10.83 -19.14 -27.93
C ASP A 329 10.49 -18.12 -26.81
N VAL A 330 10.99 -16.90 -26.98
CA VAL A 330 10.71 -15.78 -26.05
C VAL A 330 9.24 -15.37 -26.09
N ALA A 331 8.52 -15.60 -27.20
CA ALA A 331 7.09 -15.33 -27.32
C ALA A 331 6.25 -16.15 -26.32
N ASP A 332 6.78 -17.30 -25.87
CA ASP A 332 6.10 -18.18 -24.91
C ASP A 332 6.36 -17.81 -23.45
N LEU A 333 7.13 -16.74 -23.18
CA LEU A 333 7.51 -16.38 -21.80
C LEU A 333 6.32 -16.09 -20.89
N ASP A 334 5.23 -15.53 -21.44
CA ASP A 334 4.00 -15.23 -20.69
C ASP A 334 3.28 -16.49 -20.17
N LYS A 335 3.68 -17.68 -20.65
CA LYS A 335 3.19 -18.94 -20.08
C LYS A 335 3.62 -19.10 -18.60
N TYR A 336 4.77 -18.52 -18.23
CA TYR A 336 5.36 -18.69 -16.90
C TYR A 336 5.58 -17.41 -16.11
N VAL A 337 5.59 -16.24 -16.77
CA VAL A 337 5.72 -14.91 -16.16
C VAL A 337 4.40 -14.18 -16.32
N TRP A 338 3.56 -14.14 -15.27
CA TRP A 338 2.17 -13.73 -15.38
C TRP A 338 1.87 -12.28 -15.03
N HIS A 339 2.76 -11.62 -14.30
CA HIS A 339 2.57 -10.26 -13.82
C HIS A 339 3.82 -9.40 -13.99
N ARG A 340 3.64 -8.10 -13.80
CA ARG A 340 4.75 -7.15 -13.70
C ARG A 340 5.50 -7.41 -12.39
N CYS A 341 6.79 -7.08 -12.38
CA CYS A 341 7.67 -7.40 -11.26
C CYS A 341 7.94 -6.21 -10.32
N SER A 342 7.14 -5.16 -10.38
CA SER A 342 7.32 -4.02 -9.48
C SER A 342 6.09 -3.11 -9.45
N HIS A 343 5.79 -2.55 -8.26
CA HIS A 343 4.80 -1.50 -8.03
C HIS A 343 5.20 -0.63 -6.86
N HIS A 344 4.70 0.62 -6.81
CA HIS A 344 4.89 1.49 -5.66
C HIS A 344 4.27 0.89 -4.40
N VAL A 345 4.93 1.07 -3.24
CA VAL A 345 4.45 0.67 -1.91
C VAL A 345 4.52 1.87 -0.98
N GLY A 346 3.56 2.02 -0.07
CA GLY A 346 3.54 3.12 0.89
C GLY A 346 2.28 3.17 1.76
N PHE A 347 1.53 4.26 1.71
CA PHE A 347 0.26 4.38 2.45
C PHE A 347 -0.82 3.43 1.92
N ASP A 348 -0.72 3.00 0.68
CA ASP A 348 -1.40 1.83 0.12
C ASP A 348 -0.35 0.78 -0.24
N VAL A 349 -0.72 -0.52 -0.24
CA VAL A 349 0.19 -1.59 -0.68
C VAL A 349 0.53 -1.44 -2.16
N HIS A 350 -0.46 -1.18 -3.01
CA HIS A 350 -0.27 -0.68 -4.35
C HIS A 350 -0.43 0.84 -4.30
N ASP A 351 0.67 1.53 -3.97
CA ASP A 351 0.63 2.97 -3.68
C ASP A 351 0.45 3.80 -4.95
N VAL A 352 -0.07 5.02 -4.76
CA VAL A 352 -0.24 5.98 -5.83
C VAL A 352 1.12 6.46 -6.34
N GLY A 353 1.23 6.65 -7.64
CA GLY A 353 2.45 7.13 -8.27
C GLY A 353 2.36 7.03 -9.79
N SER A 354 3.31 7.66 -10.47
CA SER A 354 3.46 7.58 -11.90
C SER A 354 4.41 6.44 -12.28
N TYR A 355 3.99 5.58 -13.20
CA TYR A 355 4.85 4.56 -13.82
C TYR A 355 5.56 5.08 -15.06
N GLU A 356 5.21 6.29 -15.51
CA GLU A 356 5.80 6.98 -16.66
C GLU A 356 6.97 7.91 -16.27
N GLU A 357 7.10 8.21 -14.98
CA GLU A 357 8.21 9.00 -14.47
C GLU A 357 9.45 8.13 -14.23
N SER A 358 10.64 8.72 -14.38
CA SER A 358 11.89 8.04 -14.08
C SER A 358 12.04 7.79 -12.59
N LEU A 359 12.66 6.67 -12.25
CA LEU A 359 12.97 6.30 -10.87
C LEU A 359 13.91 7.34 -10.25
N ALA A 360 13.50 7.86 -9.08
CA ALA A 360 14.22 8.91 -8.36
C ALA A 360 14.56 8.45 -6.93
N GLU A 361 15.60 9.06 -6.38
CA GLU A 361 15.99 8.84 -4.98
C GLU A 361 14.79 9.08 -4.03
N GLY A 362 14.62 8.20 -3.05
CA GLY A 362 13.51 8.21 -2.10
C GLY A 362 12.28 7.45 -2.55
N MET A 363 12.20 6.97 -3.80
CA MET A 363 11.12 6.07 -4.22
C MET A 363 11.23 4.71 -3.52
N PHE A 364 10.10 4.20 -3.04
CA PHE A 364 9.98 2.91 -2.39
C PHE A 364 8.96 2.06 -3.15
N PHE A 365 9.36 0.83 -3.51
CA PHE A 365 8.58 -0.05 -4.36
C PHE A 365 8.98 -1.52 -4.19
N SER A 366 8.15 -2.43 -4.69
CA SER A 366 8.41 -3.87 -4.65
C SER A 366 9.33 -4.33 -5.78
N MET A 367 10.04 -5.44 -5.55
CA MET A 367 10.77 -6.22 -6.56
C MET A 367 10.25 -7.65 -6.52
N ASP A 368 9.18 -7.91 -7.28
CA ASP A 368 8.36 -9.13 -7.24
C ASP A 368 8.62 -10.02 -8.47
N MET A 369 9.40 -11.07 -8.28
CA MET A 369 9.72 -12.05 -9.34
C MET A 369 8.90 -13.32 -9.17
N GLY A 370 7.87 -13.48 -10.01
CA GLY A 370 6.99 -14.65 -10.03
C GLY A 370 7.26 -15.61 -11.19
N LEU A 371 7.26 -16.91 -10.90
CA LEU A 371 7.33 -17.98 -11.89
C LEU A 371 6.26 -19.06 -11.60
N TYR A 372 5.50 -19.42 -12.64
CA TYR A 372 4.32 -20.28 -12.52
C TYR A 372 4.37 -21.44 -13.50
N ILE A 373 4.98 -22.55 -13.08
CA ILE A 373 5.21 -23.74 -13.92
C ILE A 373 4.12 -24.77 -13.59
N GLN A 374 2.96 -24.65 -14.22
CA GLN A 374 1.78 -25.48 -13.93
C GLN A 374 2.05 -26.97 -14.13
N GLU A 375 2.77 -27.37 -15.17
CA GLU A 375 3.12 -28.75 -15.48
C GLU A 375 4.04 -29.41 -14.45
N TRP A 376 4.68 -28.61 -13.58
CA TRP A 376 5.48 -29.09 -12.45
C TRP A 376 4.81 -28.88 -11.09
N GLY A 377 3.65 -28.22 -11.06
CA GLY A 377 2.97 -27.85 -9.84
C GLY A 377 3.76 -26.82 -9.00
N ILE A 378 4.58 -25.97 -9.67
CA ILE A 378 5.44 -24.98 -9.02
C ILE A 378 4.94 -23.58 -9.38
N GLY A 379 4.24 -22.93 -8.44
CA GLY A 379 3.91 -21.50 -8.45
C GLY A 379 4.67 -20.82 -7.32
N MET A 380 5.39 -19.74 -7.62
CA MET A 380 6.20 -19.05 -6.63
C MET A 380 6.43 -17.57 -6.95
N ARG A 381 6.64 -16.79 -5.88
CA ARG A 381 7.14 -15.39 -5.92
C ARG A 381 8.28 -15.21 -4.93
N ILE A 382 9.26 -14.40 -5.32
CA ILE A 382 10.24 -13.80 -4.41
C ILE A 382 10.08 -12.30 -4.56
N GLU A 383 9.59 -11.67 -3.50
CA GLU A 383 9.31 -10.25 -3.48
C GLU A 383 10.02 -9.60 -2.32
N ASP A 384 10.71 -8.54 -2.61
CA ASP A 384 11.42 -7.69 -1.67
C ASP A 384 10.98 -6.25 -1.81
N ASP A 385 10.94 -5.53 -0.71
CA ASP A 385 10.80 -4.09 -0.70
C ASP A 385 12.15 -3.40 -0.88
N VAL A 386 12.22 -2.44 -1.81
CA VAL A 386 13.44 -1.72 -2.14
C VAL A 386 13.24 -0.21 -2.04
N LEU A 387 14.30 0.48 -1.61
CA LEU A 387 14.38 1.94 -1.60
C LEU A 387 15.41 2.39 -2.64
N MET A 388 15.01 3.29 -3.54
CA MET A 388 15.93 3.94 -4.45
C MET A 388 16.83 4.93 -3.70
N THR A 389 18.13 4.73 -3.83
CA THR A 389 19.16 5.65 -3.30
C THR A 389 19.91 6.30 -4.45
N ALA A 390 20.78 7.27 -4.17
CA ALA A 390 21.64 7.90 -5.19
C ALA A 390 22.52 6.89 -5.95
N ASP A 391 22.91 5.77 -5.30
CA ASP A 391 23.81 4.75 -5.87
C ASP A 391 23.05 3.58 -6.56
N GLY A 392 21.74 3.48 -6.38
CA GLY A 392 20.88 2.40 -6.87
C GLY A 392 19.94 1.85 -5.80
N LEU A 393 19.44 0.63 -5.98
CA LEU A 393 18.47 0.03 -5.07
C LEU A 393 19.11 -0.49 -3.78
N ARG A 394 18.56 -0.10 -2.65
CA ARG A 394 18.79 -0.71 -1.34
C ARG A 394 17.65 -1.67 -1.04
N ASN A 395 17.92 -2.97 -0.97
CA ASN A 395 16.94 -3.94 -0.46
C ASN A 395 16.74 -3.72 1.04
N VAL A 396 15.55 -3.24 1.43
CA VAL A 396 15.20 -2.94 2.83
C VAL A 396 14.79 -4.20 3.56
N SER A 397 14.26 -5.20 2.84
CA SER A 397 13.82 -6.50 3.36
C SER A 397 14.90 -7.60 3.35
N LYS A 398 16.17 -7.25 3.11
CA LYS A 398 17.30 -8.19 2.96
C LYS A 398 17.49 -9.19 4.11
N ASP A 399 17.03 -8.82 5.32
CA ASP A 399 17.17 -9.66 6.53
C ASP A 399 16.02 -10.68 6.68
N VAL A 400 15.02 -10.67 5.79
CA VAL A 400 13.99 -11.71 5.70
C VAL A 400 14.58 -12.91 4.96
N PRO A 401 14.54 -14.15 5.51
CA PRO A 401 15.13 -15.34 4.87
C PRO A 401 14.75 -15.41 3.39
N ARG A 402 15.77 -15.55 2.52
CA ARG A 402 15.60 -15.35 1.08
C ARG A 402 16.31 -16.40 0.23
N THR A 403 17.45 -16.95 0.68
CA THR A 403 18.10 -18.06 0.00
C THR A 403 17.48 -19.39 0.42
N ILE A 404 17.68 -20.42 -0.39
CA ILE A 404 17.24 -21.79 -0.06
C ILE A 404 17.79 -22.22 1.30
N GLU A 405 19.08 -21.96 1.53
CA GLU A 405 19.79 -22.31 2.76
C GLU A 405 19.22 -21.59 3.99
N GLU A 406 18.94 -20.29 3.86
CA GLU A 406 18.33 -19.49 4.94
C GLU A 406 16.91 -19.99 5.27
N ILE A 407 16.13 -20.30 4.25
CA ILE A 407 14.75 -20.79 4.41
C ILE A 407 14.76 -22.20 5.04
N GLU A 408 15.55 -23.14 4.50
CA GLU A 408 15.64 -24.50 5.04
C GLU A 408 16.17 -24.49 6.49
N ALA A 409 17.13 -23.61 6.82
CA ALA A 409 17.66 -23.44 8.17
C ALA A 409 16.65 -22.83 9.17
N ALA A 410 15.69 -22.03 8.69
CA ALA A 410 14.64 -21.44 9.53
C ALA A 410 13.46 -22.37 9.80
N ILE A 411 13.36 -23.48 9.07
CA ILE A 411 12.30 -24.49 9.24
C ILE A 411 12.71 -25.48 10.35
N LEU A 412 11.94 -25.52 11.44
CA LEU A 412 12.21 -26.37 12.61
C LEU A 412 11.62 -27.78 12.49
#